data_3b89a9db14c7ec02eafbf78a24958e37
#
_entry.id   3b89a9db14c7ec02eafbf78a24958e37
#
_cell.length_a   1.000
_cell.length_b   1.000
_cell.length_c   1.000
_cell.angle_alpha   90.00
_cell.angle_beta   90.00
_cell.angle_gamma   90.00
#
_symmetry.space_group_name_H-M   'P 1'
#
loop_
_entity.id
_entity.type
_entity.pdbx_description
1 polymer ?
#
loop_
_entity_poly.entity_id
_entity_poly.type
_entity_poly.pdbx_seq_one_letter_code
_entity_poly.pdbx_strand_id
1 'polypeptide(L)'
;PKSVTNIGELALGIRYNRENGAEEVIPGGFTVEGYTGSAAERYVKRLHQFENIYHVFFTDVKFVSIGGQTAAVTNISKTKISALKTRTFTGKPLTQAITITYGSKKLVNGRDYTLTWKNNTNIGTASVTIKGKGKYNGSVTKKFRITVQKNAVYTLSGLKYKISNADTSGKGTVVFTGTTDKAARKSLTIPTTVKIGGKNFRVTAIGGSAMSGAKKLTTLKLGANVTTIGAKAFYGCSKLSNVTISGTKLTTAKTGANAFKGIRSNCRFKVPASRVSAYKKLLRAKGAGPKIIVTK
;
A
#
# COMPACT_ATOMS: atom_id res chain seq x y z
N PRO A 1 34.31 5.15 34.02
CA PRO A 1 34.48 4.88 32.61
C PRO A 1 33.18 5.04 31.83
N LYS A 2 33.24 5.63 30.64
CA LYS A 2 32.07 5.85 29.76
C LYS A 2 31.36 4.54 29.31
N SER A 3 32.01 3.41 29.51
CA SER A 3 31.54 2.07 29.11
C SER A 3 30.80 1.28 30.19
N VAL A 4 30.72 1.77 31.43
CA VAL A 4 29.99 1.07 32.47
C VAL A 4 28.51 1.22 32.23
N THR A 5 27.84 0.11 31.91
CA THR A 5 26.41 0.05 31.61
C THR A 5 25.58 -0.49 32.75
N ASN A 6 26.21 -1.21 33.70
CA ASN A 6 25.58 -1.78 34.88
C ASN A 6 26.55 -1.79 36.05
N ILE A 7 26.04 -1.59 37.25
CA ILE A 7 26.72 -1.74 38.53
C ILE A 7 25.89 -2.71 39.33
N GLY A 8 26.52 -3.81 39.79
CA GLY A 8 25.84 -4.86 40.55
C GLY A 8 25.24 -4.33 41.85
N GLU A 9 24.25 -5.03 42.36
CA GLU A 9 23.71 -4.76 43.70
C GLU A 9 24.79 -4.92 44.77
N LEU A 10 24.79 -4.04 45.74
CA LEU A 10 25.79 -4.03 46.85
C LEU A 10 27.23 -3.79 46.43
N ALA A 11 27.47 -3.34 45.17
CA ALA A 11 28.81 -3.10 44.69
C ALA A 11 29.59 -2.01 45.45
N LEU A 12 28.88 -1.10 46.09
CA LEU A 12 29.45 0.02 46.84
C LEU A 12 28.65 0.22 48.14
N GLY A 13 29.34 0.34 49.26
CA GLY A 13 28.77 0.84 50.52
C GLY A 13 28.29 -0.17 51.56
N ILE A 14 28.34 -1.48 51.23
CA ILE A 14 27.99 -2.53 52.20
C ILE A 14 29.10 -3.59 52.23
N ARG A 15 29.51 -4.02 53.42
CA ARG A 15 30.30 -5.24 53.62
C ARG A 15 29.60 -6.14 54.62
N TYR A 16 29.75 -7.42 54.43
CA TYR A 16 29.27 -8.43 55.36
C TYR A 16 30.29 -8.65 56.47
N ASN A 17 29.87 -8.42 57.72
CA ASN A 17 30.71 -8.73 58.88
C ASN A 17 30.58 -10.23 59.18
N ARG A 18 31.69 -11.00 59.06
CA ARG A 18 31.71 -12.45 59.29
C ARG A 18 31.66 -12.86 60.73
N GLU A 19 31.94 -11.94 61.66
CA GLU A 19 31.99 -12.29 63.08
C GLU A 19 30.61 -12.29 63.75
N ASN A 20 29.70 -11.41 63.32
CA ASN A 20 28.37 -11.27 63.88
C ASN A 20 27.23 -11.55 62.88
N GLY A 21 27.56 -11.88 61.65
CA GLY A 21 26.58 -12.13 60.57
C GLY A 21 25.76 -10.93 60.15
N ALA A 22 26.18 -9.71 60.50
CA ALA A 22 25.49 -8.48 60.17
C ALA A 22 26.04 -7.82 58.90
N GLU A 23 25.20 -7.20 58.13
CA GLU A 23 25.60 -6.29 57.06
C GLU A 23 25.96 -4.94 57.69
N GLU A 24 27.19 -4.48 57.50
CA GLU A 24 27.67 -3.17 57.94
C GLU A 24 27.76 -2.19 56.79
N VAL A 25 27.21 -1.02 56.97
CA VAL A 25 27.41 0.12 56.08
C VAL A 25 28.83 0.65 56.31
N ILE A 26 29.61 0.85 55.26
CA ILE A 26 30.96 1.39 55.37
C ILE A 26 30.82 2.85 55.86
N PRO A 27 31.31 3.21 57.05
CA PRO A 27 31.26 4.57 57.53
C PRO A 27 32.21 5.47 56.71
N GLY A 28 31.78 6.67 56.42
CA GLY A 28 32.58 7.67 55.71
C GLY A 28 32.10 7.87 54.31
N GLY A 29 31.50 9.00 54.06
CA GLY A 29 30.89 9.39 52.81
C GLY A 29 31.80 9.21 51.62
N PHE A 30 31.39 8.47 50.64
CA PHE A 30 32.08 8.48 49.35
C PHE A 30 31.20 9.02 48.24
N THR A 31 31.86 9.65 47.30
CA THR A 31 31.20 10.26 46.16
C THR A 31 31.33 9.38 44.96
N VAL A 32 30.20 9.11 44.30
CA VAL A 32 30.17 8.43 43.01
C VAL A 32 30.10 9.48 41.92
N GLU A 33 31.16 9.65 41.19
CA GLU A 33 31.19 10.56 40.05
C GLU A 33 30.74 9.89 38.78
N GLY A 34 29.89 10.57 38.03
CA GLY A 34 29.38 10.01 36.76
C GLY A 34 28.60 11.01 35.95
N TYR A 35 28.19 10.61 34.75
CA TYR A 35 27.36 11.45 33.91
C TYR A 35 25.88 11.29 34.29
N THR A 36 25.11 12.40 34.18
CA THR A 36 23.64 12.37 34.35
C THR A 36 23.01 11.31 33.44
N GLY A 37 22.11 10.49 33.98
CA GLY A 37 21.50 9.34 33.28
C GLY A 37 22.40 8.10 33.21
N SER A 38 23.59 8.12 33.82
CA SER A 38 24.49 6.95 33.82
C SER A 38 24.02 5.81 34.73
N ALA A 39 24.68 4.64 34.60
CA ALA A 39 24.49 3.53 35.54
C ALA A 39 24.88 3.91 36.97
N ALA A 40 25.90 4.77 37.13
CA ALA A 40 26.33 5.29 38.42
C ALA A 40 25.24 6.11 39.11
N GLU A 41 24.59 7.06 38.40
CA GLU A 41 23.49 7.82 38.96
C GLU A 41 22.29 6.93 39.35
N ARG A 42 21.93 5.98 38.48
CA ARG A 42 20.84 5.04 38.77
C ARG A 42 21.15 4.13 39.97
N TYR A 43 22.41 3.75 40.12
CA TYR A 43 22.86 2.97 41.28
C TYR A 43 22.70 3.76 42.59
N VAL A 44 23.23 4.99 42.65
CA VAL A 44 23.10 5.85 43.86
C VAL A 44 21.62 6.11 44.20
N LYS A 45 20.79 6.44 43.21
CA LYS A 45 19.34 6.60 43.43
C LYS A 45 18.67 5.35 43.98
N ARG A 46 19.13 4.16 43.56
CA ARG A 46 18.60 2.88 44.05
C ARG A 46 19.04 2.61 45.48
N LEU A 47 20.27 2.95 45.85
CA LEU A 47 20.74 2.85 47.22
C LEU A 47 19.82 3.65 48.19
N HIS A 48 19.48 4.89 47.83
CA HIS A 48 18.55 5.70 48.64
C HIS A 48 17.13 5.12 48.71
N GLN A 49 16.69 4.34 47.73
CA GLN A 49 15.40 3.62 47.81
C GLN A 49 15.44 2.46 48.78
N PHE A 50 16.58 1.80 49.02
CA PHE A 50 16.75 0.74 49.97
C PHE A 50 16.68 1.23 51.42
N GLU A 51 17.02 2.51 51.73
CA GLU A 51 16.88 3.11 53.05
C GLU A 51 15.46 2.96 53.62
N ASN A 52 14.45 3.11 52.77
CA ASN A 52 13.04 3.03 53.17
C ASN A 52 12.55 1.58 53.37
N ILE A 53 13.27 0.57 52.90
CA ILE A 53 12.85 -0.84 52.93
C ILE A 53 13.56 -1.58 54.05
N TYR A 54 14.84 -1.27 54.29
CA TYR A 54 15.69 -2.04 55.23
C TYR A 54 16.19 -1.24 56.42
N HIS A 55 15.79 0.02 56.60
CA HIS A 55 16.27 0.94 57.65
C HIS A 55 17.80 1.09 57.72
N VAL A 56 18.46 0.93 56.58
CA VAL A 56 19.91 1.09 56.39
C VAL A 56 20.19 2.46 55.79
N PHE A 57 20.90 3.32 56.52
CA PHE A 57 21.15 4.70 56.11
C PHE A 57 22.37 4.81 55.20
N PHE A 58 22.17 5.15 53.94
CA PHE A 58 23.21 5.48 52.94
C PHE A 58 23.38 7.01 52.81
N THR A 59 23.20 7.75 53.89
CA THR A 59 23.15 9.23 53.88
C THR A 59 24.41 9.91 53.31
N ASP A 60 25.53 9.18 53.35
CA ASP A 60 26.82 9.76 52.92
C ASP A 60 27.26 9.38 51.51
N VAL A 61 26.42 8.64 50.77
CA VAL A 61 26.71 8.34 49.36
C VAL A 61 26.07 9.40 48.46
N LYS A 62 26.91 10.22 47.87
CA LYS A 62 26.49 11.31 46.97
C LYS A 62 26.84 11.01 45.53
N PHE A 63 25.89 11.30 44.64
CA PHE A 63 26.21 11.32 43.20
C PHE A 63 26.59 12.75 42.80
N VAL A 64 27.80 12.91 42.27
CA VAL A 64 28.23 14.14 41.67
C VAL A 64 28.28 13.99 40.15
N SER A 65 27.50 14.78 39.46
CA SER A 65 27.55 14.82 38.00
C SER A 65 28.83 15.56 37.55
N ILE A 66 29.74 14.87 36.89
CA ILE A 66 30.97 15.43 36.31
C ILE A 66 30.72 16.09 34.94
N GLY A 67 29.60 16.68 34.77
CA GLY A 67 29.14 17.31 33.55
C GLY A 67 28.19 16.43 32.76
N GLY A 68 27.03 16.94 32.53
CA GLY A 68 26.08 16.38 31.60
C GLY A 68 26.55 16.52 30.18
N GLN A 69 27.48 15.66 29.73
CA GLN A 69 27.48 15.39 28.29
C GLN A 69 26.25 14.52 28.04
N THR A 70 25.09 15.13 27.90
CA THR A 70 24.07 14.56 27.04
C THR A 70 24.80 14.24 25.75
N ALA A 71 25.01 12.97 25.46
CA ALA A 71 25.65 12.58 24.20
C ALA A 71 24.93 13.37 23.11
N ALA A 72 25.67 14.22 22.39
CA ALA A 72 25.11 15.19 21.46
C ALA A 72 24.14 14.46 20.53
N VAL A 73 22.85 14.69 20.74
CA VAL A 73 21.81 14.00 19.98
C VAL A 73 21.70 14.68 18.63
N THR A 74 22.05 13.99 17.57
CA THR A 74 21.97 14.51 16.21
C THR A 74 20.55 14.49 15.69
N ASN A 75 20.04 15.62 15.20
CA ASN A 75 18.75 15.63 14.54
C ASN A 75 18.82 14.81 13.23
N ILE A 76 17.88 13.89 13.04
CA ILE A 76 17.82 13.00 11.86
C ILE A 76 17.71 13.79 10.55
N SER A 77 17.24 15.05 10.58
CA SER A 77 17.18 15.94 9.42
C SER A 77 18.54 16.29 8.84
N LYS A 78 19.61 16.21 9.67
CA LYS A 78 21.00 16.45 9.25
C LYS A 78 21.65 15.25 8.56
N THR A 79 20.92 14.14 8.38
CA THR A 79 21.42 12.94 7.73
C THR A 79 21.13 12.95 6.24
N LYS A 80 21.96 12.25 5.46
CA LYS A 80 21.69 11.99 4.04
C LYS A 80 20.75 10.80 3.93
N ILE A 81 19.56 11.02 3.37
CA ILE A 81 18.52 10.00 3.17
C ILE A 81 18.40 9.72 1.67
N SER A 82 18.47 8.45 1.26
CA SER A 82 18.31 8.05 -0.13
C SER A 82 16.98 8.52 -0.72
N ALA A 83 16.96 8.84 -2.02
CA ALA A 83 15.74 9.18 -2.74
C ALA A 83 14.79 7.99 -2.82
N LEU A 84 13.49 8.26 -2.72
CA LEU A 84 12.45 7.28 -2.94
C LEU A 84 12.05 7.26 -4.43
N LYS A 85 11.83 6.07 -4.97
CA LYS A 85 11.40 5.86 -6.35
C LYS A 85 9.88 5.76 -6.45
N THR A 86 9.32 6.16 -7.58
CA THR A 86 7.93 5.85 -7.92
C THR A 86 7.72 4.33 -7.93
N ARG A 87 6.59 3.87 -7.40
CA ARG A 87 6.22 2.45 -7.34
C ARG A 87 4.98 2.18 -8.18
N THR A 88 4.91 0.98 -8.74
CA THR A 88 3.71 0.51 -9.43
C THR A 88 2.73 -0.08 -8.42
N PHE A 89 1.47 0.28 -8.54
CA PHE A 89 0.38 -0.25 -7.72
C PHE A 89 0.27 -1.78 -7.87
N THR A 90 0.21 -2.48 -6.75
CA THR A 90 0.11 -3.95 -6.68
C THR A 90 -1.12 -4.45 -5.93
N GLY A 91 -1.88 -3.54 -5.29
CA GLY A 91 -2.96 -3.87 -4.37
C GLY A 91 -2.50 -4.22 -2.96
N LYS A 92 -1.20 -4.27 -2.71
CA LYS A 92 -0.58 -4.54 -1.39
C LYS A 92 0.17 -3.31 -0.89
N PRO A 93 0.41 -3.17 0.43
CA PRO A 93 1.27 -2.12 0.97
C PRO A 93 2.66 -2.13 0.32
N LEU A 94 3.12 -0.97 -0.12
CA LEU A 94 4.40 -0.79 -0.79
C LEU A 94 5.38 -0.07 0.14
N THR A 95 6.53 -0.69 0.37
CA THR A 95 7.66 -0.12 1.08
C THR A 95 8.90 -0.09 0.17
N GLN A 96 9.95 0.60 0.60
CA GLN A 96 11.22 0.68 -0.12
C GLN A 96 12.37 0.61 0.87
N ALA A 97 13.49 0.04 0.45
CA ALA A 97 14.73 0.12 1.19
C ALA A 97 15.19 1.60 1.25
N ILE A 98 15.52 2.07 2.44
CA ILE A 98 16.01 3.43 2.69
C ILE A 98 17.40 3.32 3.27
N THR A 99 18.38 3.98 2.65
CA THR A 99 19.71 4.14 3.20
C THR A 99 19.81 5.51 3.83
N ILE A 100 20.25 5.56 5.09
CA ILE A 100 20.45 6.78 5.84
C ILE A 100 21.90 6.82 6.31
N THR A 101 22.61 7.92 6.06
CA THR A 101 24.01 8.08 6.47
C THR A 101 24.21 9.42 7.18
N TYR A 102 25.09 9.41 8.17
CA TYR A 102 25.60 10.61 8.84
C TYR A 102 27.12 10.58 8.78
N GLY A 103 27.73 11.49 8.01
CA GLY A 103 29.11 11.34 7.58
C GLY A 103 29.32 10.00 6.83
N SER A 104 30.37 9.28 7.19
CA SER A 104 30.65 7.92 6.65
C SER A 104 29.81 6.81 7.29
N LYS A 105 29.09 7.08 8.39
CA LYS A 105 28.34 6.08 9.13
C LYS A 105 26.98 5.81 8.51
N LYS A 106 26.68 4.52 8.22
CA LYS A 106 25.33 4.04 7.85
C LYS A 106 24.51 3.78 9.12
N LEU A 107 23.30 4.38 9.17
CA LEU A 107 22.38 4.20 10.29
C LEU A 107 21.57 2.90 10.15
N VAL A 108 21.17 2.33 11.28
CA VAL A 108 20.46 1.05 11.37
C VAL A 108 19.02 1.25 11.82
N ASN A 109 18.06 0.73 11.05
CA ASN A 109 16.65 0.74 11.41
C ASN A 109 16.42 -0.08 12.71
N GLY A 110 15.55 0.43 13.58
CA GLY A 110 15.27 -0.15 14.90
C GLY A 110 16.23 0.34 16.00
N ARG A 111 17.50 0.58 15.69
CA ARG A 111 18.50 1.12 16.62
C ARG A 111 18.63 2.63 16.55
N ASP A 112 18.89 3.19 15.36
CA ASP A 112 19.20 4.62 15.14
C ASP A 112 17.97 5.40 14.66
N TYR A 113 16.97 4.73 14.08
CA TYR A 113 15.72 5.32 13.61
C TYR A 113 14.61 4.26 13.49
N THR A 114 13.38 4.72 13.31
CA THR A 114 12.20 3.90 12.96
C THR A 114 11.52 4.43 11.72
N LEU A 115 10.76 3.59 11.00
CA LEU A 115 10.03 3.92 9.79
C LEU A 115 8.53 3.73 10.00
N THR A 116 7.73 4.74 9.65
CA THR A 116 6.27 4.65 9.61
C THR A 116 5.77 5.03 8.23
N TRP A 117 5.09 4.09 7.55
CA TRP A 117 4.56 4.28 6.21
C TRP A 117 3.09 4.71 6.27
N LYS A 118 2.69 5.66 5.40
CA LYS A 118 1.30 6.11 5.25
C LYS A 118 0.90 6.18 3.79
N ASN A 119 -0.39 5.87 3.51
CA ASN A 119 -0.99 5.92 2.18
C ASN A 119 -0.26 5.09 1.11
N ASN A 120 0.44 4.02 1.54
CA ASN A 120 1.34 3.25 0.70
C ASN A 120 0.67 2.02 0.02
N THR A 121 -0.66 1.95 0.02
CA THR A 121 -1.42 0.86 -0.61
C THR A 121 -2.11 1.31 -1.90
N ASN A 122 -2.62 2.53 -1.95
CA ASN A 122 -3.42 3.04 -3.07
C ASN A 122 -2.62 3.93 -4.03
N ILE A 123 -3.14 4.11 -5.24
CA ILE A 123 -2.58 5.04 -6.24
C ILE A 123 -2.64 6.47 -5.71
N GLY A 124 -1.52 7.17 -5.76
CA GLY A 124 -1.40 8.54 -5.27
C GLY A 124 -0.06 8.83 -4.63
N THR A 125 -0.03 9.76 -3.68
CA THR A 125 1.16 10.11 -2.92
C THR A 125 1.19 9.31 -1.63
N ALA A 126 2.21 8.49 -1.47
CA ALA A 126 2.54 7.79 -0.24
C ALA A 126 3.68 8.53 0.49
N SER A 127 3.84 8.25 1.77
CA SER A 127 4.92 8.82 2.57
C SER A 127 5.51 7.80 3.53
N VAL A 128 6.75 8.06 3.93
CA VAL A 128 7.41 7.43 5.05
C VAL A 128 7.91 8.51 5.99
N THR A 129 7.60 8.36 7.28
CA THR A 129 8.18 9.17 8.35
C THR A 129 9.32 8.38 8.97
N ILE A 130 10.49 8.99 8.98
CA ILE A 130 11.73 8.50 9.58
C ILE A 130 11.87 9.25 10.89
N LYS A 131 11.77 8.54 12.03
CA LYS A 131 11.90 9.11 13.36
C LYS A 131 13.22 8.65 13.97
N GLY A 132 14.07 9.61 14.39
CA GLY A 132 15.33 9.33 15.07
C GLY A 132 15.11 8.59 16.39
N LYS A 133 16.08 7.74 16.77
CA LYS A 133 16.10 6.93 17.99
C LYS A 133 17.52 6.87 18.54
N GLY A 134 17.67 6.71 19.87
CA GLY A 134 18.97 6.60 20.53
C GLY A 134 19.78 7.90 20.41
N LYS A 135 20.89 7.86 19.67
CA LYS A 135 21.77 9.00 19.43
C LYS A 135 21.20 10.01 18.41
N TYR A 136 20.01 9.75 17.87
CA TYR A 136 19.33 10.59 16.89
C TYR A 136 17.97 11.01 17.40
N ASN A 137 17.54 12.24 17.12
CA ASN A 137 16.21 12.76 17.46
C ASN A 137 15.53 13.36 16.23
N GLY A 138 14.32 13.94 16.43
CA GLY A 138 13.54 14.57 15.38
C GLY A 138 12.94 13.58 14.40
N SER A 139 12.35 14.10 13.33
CA SER A 139 11.74 13.29 12.28
C SER A 139 11.82 13.96 10.91
N VAL A 140 11.86 13.14 9.85
CA VAL A 140 11.83 13.57 8.45
C VAL A 140 10.78 12.76 7.71
N THR A 141 9.92 13.42 6.94
CA THR A 141 8.96 12.73 6.07
C THR A 141 9.40 12.84 4.61
N LYS A 142 9.52 11.70 3.96
CA LYS A 142 9.76 11.57 2.51
C LYS A 142 8.52 11.08 1.81
N LYS A 143 8.26 11.58 0.60
CA LYS A 143 7.11 11.23 -0.22
C LYS A 143 7.54 10.47 -1.47
N PHE A 144 6.68 9.57 -1.97
CA PHE A 144 6.84 8.90 -3.25
C PHE A 144 5.49 8.71 -3.93
N ARG A 145 5.50 8.45 -5.23
CA ARG A 145 4.25 8.22 -5.98
C ARG A 145 4.01 6.73 -6.17
N ILE A 146 2.73 6.36 -6.09
CA ILE A 146 2.22 5.06 -6.52
C ILE A 146 1.37 5.31 -7.77
N THR A 147 1.69 4.65 -8.88
CA THR A 147 1.05 4.82 -10.18
C THR A 147 0.63 3.48 -10.76
N VAL A 148 -0.13 3.48 -11.84
CA VAL A 148 -0.35 2.32 -12.69
C VAL A 148 0.48 2.44 -13.95
N GLN A 149 0.80 1.31 -14.57
CA GLN A 149 1.48 1.29 -15.86
C GLN A 149 0.49 0.99 -16.99
N LYS A 150 0.71 1.58 -18.16
CA LYS A 150 0.01 1.21 -19.40
C LYS A 150 0.22 -0.29 -19.64
N ASN A 151 -0.82 -0.96 -20.12
CA ASN A 151 -0.89 -2.41 -20.34
C ASN A 151 -0.91 -3.30 -19.09
N ALA A 152 -0.75 -2.77 -17.87
CA ALA A 152 -0.98 -3.56 -16.66
C ALA A 152 -2.42 -4.08 -16.61
N VAL A 153 -2.59 -5.33 -16.17
CA VAL A 153 -3.90 -6.00 -16.07
C VAL A 153 -4.27 -6.16 -14.61
N TYR A 154 -5.47 -5.74 -14.26
CA TYR A 154 -6.06 -5.90 -12.92
C TYR A 154 -7.32 -6.74 -13.00
N THR A 155 -7.48 -7.66 -12.05
CA THR A 155 -8.68 -8.48 -11.90
C THR A 155 -9.53 -7.92 -10.76
N LEU A 156 -10.77 -7.54 -11.08
CA LEU A 156 -11.74 -6.98 -10.13
C LEU A 156 -13.00 -7.84 -10.17
N SER A 157 -13.35 -8.50 -9.09
CA SER A 157 -14.51 -9.40 -9.01
C SER A 157 -14.59 -10.38 -10.20
N GLY A 158 -13.45 -10.97 -10.57
CA GLY A 158 -13.33 -11.91 -11.66
C GLY A 158 -13.29 -11.29 -13.07
N LEU A 159 -13.42 -9.99 -13.21
CA LEU A 159 -13.32 -9.26 -14.49
C LEU A 159 -11.92 -8.69 -14.69
N LYS A 160 -11.33 -8.93 -15.87
CA LYS A 160 -9.96 -8.49 -16.20
C LYS A 160 -9.99 -7.18 -16.97
N TYR A 161 -9.24 -6.19 -16.48
CA TYR A 161 -9.13 -4.87 -17.09
C TYR A 161 -7.66 -4.52 -17.34
N LYS A 162 -7.34 -4.17 -18.58
CA LYS A 162 -6.01 -3.71 -19.00
C LYS A 162 -6.02 -2.18 -19.05
N ILE A 163 -5.03 -1.55 -18.41
CA ILE A 163 -4.84 -0.09 -18.48
C ILE A 163 -4.52 0.32 -19.92
N SER A 164 -5.35 1.17 -20.51
CA SER A 164 -5.10 1.77 -21.84
C SER A 164 -4.55 3.20 -21.72
N ASN A 165 -5.02 3.96 -20.73
CA ASN A 165 -4.44 5.24 -20.32
C ASN A 165 -4.18 5.23 -18.83
N ALA A 166 -2.92 5.43 -18.43
CA ALA A 166 -2.46 5.39 -17.04
C ALA A 166 -2.67 6.70 -16.26
N ASP A 167 -3.46 7.62 -16.79
CA ASP A 167 -3.80 8.87 -16.11
C ASP A 167 -4.58 8.60 -14.81
N THR A 168 -4.12 9.16 -13.71
CA THR A 168 -4.72 9.01 -12.37
C THR A 168 -5.50 10.24 -11.90
N SER A 169 -5.64 11.26 -12.77
CA SER A 169 -6.38 12.51 -12.51
C SER A 169 -7.88 12.42 -12.85
N GLY A 170 -8.39 11.22 -13.20
CA GLY A 170 -9.77 11.00 -13.62
C GLY A 170 -9.96 10.82 -15.13
N LYS A 171 -8.90 10.98 -15.93
CA LYS A 171 -8.91 10.75 -17.39
C LYS A 171 -8.45 9.33 -17.77
N GLY A 172 -8.07 8.52 -16.80
CA GLY A 172 -7.61 7.14 -17.01
C GLY A 172 -8.67 6.26 -17.66
N THR A 173 -8.22 5.33 -18.48
CA THR A 173 -9.09 4.40 -19.19
C THR A 173 -8.59 2.97 -19.15
N VAL A 174 -9.53 2.03 -19.25
CA VAL A 174 -9.24 0.60 -19.30
C VAL A 174 -9.99 -0.07 -20.44
N VAL A 175 -9.44 -1.20 -20.87
CA VAL A 175 -10.06 -2.16 -21.77
C VAL A 175 -10.47 -3.37 -20.95
N PHE A 176 -11.71 -3.81 -21.05
CA PHE A 176 -12.12 -5.11 -20.54
C PHE A 176 -11.53 -6.21 -21.44
N THR A 177 -10.80 -7.17 -20.87
CA THR A 177 -10.07 -8.19 -21.62
C THR A 177 -10.57 -9.61 -21.38
N GLY A 178 -11.54 -9.80 -20.50
CA GLY A 178 -12.14 -11.11 -20.22
C GLY A 178 -12.47 -11.31 -18.76
N THR A 179 -12.77 -12.54 -18.40
CA THR A 179 -13.12 -12.97 -17.03
C THR A 179 -12.29 -14.16 -16.61
N THR A 180 -12.23 -14.44 -15.32
CA THR A 180 -11.56 -15.64 -14.77
C THR A 180 -12.41 -16.91 -14.98
N ASP A 181 -13.73 -16.76 -15.08
CA ASP A 181 -14.74 -17.83 -15.17
C ASP A 181 -15.49 -17.85 -16.50
N LYS A 182 -14.82 -17.50 -17.59
CA LYS A 182 -15.41 -17.30 -18.92
C LYS A 182 -16.38 -18.43 -19.36
N ALA A 183 -15.99 -19.68 -19.16
CA ALA A 183 -16.79 -20.82 -19.57
C ALA A 183 -18.09 -21.01 -18.76
N ALA A 184 -18.09 -20.58 -17.50
CA ALA A 184 -19.21 -20.75 -16.58
C ALA A 184 -20.15 -19.53 -16.53
N ARG A 185 -19.69 -18.37 -16.99
CA ARG A 185 -20.39 -17.09 -16.82
C ARG A 185 -21.71 -17.01 -17.60
N LYS A 186 -22.81 -16.80 -16.88
CA LYS A 186 -24.15 -16.63 -17.45
C LYS A 186 -24.50 -15.16 -17.74
N SER A 187 -24.03 -14.24 -16.91
CA SER A 187 -24.31 -12.80 -17.05
C SER A 187 -23.02 -11.99 -16.92
N LEU A 188 -22.89 -10.95 -17.75
CA LEU A 188 -21.76 -10.04 -17.75
C LEU A 188 -22.25 -8.59 -17.79
N THR A 189 -21.85 -7.83 -16.79
CA THR A 189 -22.04 -6.37 -16.77
C THR A 189 -20.68 -5.69 -16.85
N ILE A 190 -20.47 -4.89 -17.87
CA ILE A 190 -19.31 -4.02 -18.03
C ILE A 190 -19.73 -2.62 -17.56
N PRO A 191 -19.24 -2.14 -16.42
CA PRO A 191 -19.64 -0.85 -15.87
C PRO A 191 -19.06 0.31 -16.69
N THR A 192 -19.53 1.53 -16.45
CA THR A 192 -19.00 2.75 -17.07
C THR A 192 -17.58 3.05 -16.56
N THR A 193 -17.33 2.77 -15.28
CA THR A 193 -16.04 2.97 -14.61
C THR A 193 -15.71 1.81 -13.68
N VAL A 194 -14.44 1.63 -13.42
CA VAL A 194 -13.92 0.70 -12.41
C VAL A 194 -12.96 1.41 -11.49
N LYS A 195 -12.91 0.98 -10.21
CA LYS A 195 -12.01 1.55 -9.23
C LYS A 195 -10.76 0.65 -9.09
N ILE A 196 -9.60 1.19 -9.42
CA ILE A 196 -8.30 0.52 -9.29
C ILE A 196 -7.43 1.36 -8.36
N GLY A 197 -6.98 0.77 -7.25
CA GLY A 197 -6.14 1.46 -6.28
C GLY A 197 -6.72 2.79 -5.78
N GLY A 198 -8.04 2.85 -5.54
CA GLY A 198 -8.72 4.06 -5.08
C GLY A 198 -9.04 5.09 -6.17
N LYS A 199 -8.61 4.90 -7.43
CA LYS A 199 -8.87 5.82 -8.55
C LYS A 199 -9.87 5.22 -9.54
N ASN A 200 -10.73 6.07 -10.12
CA ASN A 200 -11.70 5.66 -11.13
C ASN A 200 -11.07 5.67 -12.52
N PHE A 201 -11.29 4.59 -13.26
CA PHE A 201 -10.91 4.44 -14.66
C PHE A 201 -12.15 4.18 -15.50
N ARG A 202 -12.31 4.90 -16.62
CA ARG A 202 -13.42 4.68 -17.54
C ARG A 202 -13.20 3.41 -18.36
N VAL A 203 -14.21 2.56 -18.48
CA VAL A 203 -14.16 1.38 -19.35
C VAL A 203 -14.56 1.82 -20.76
N THR A 204 -13.59 2.02 -21.62
CA THR A 204 -13.83 2.59 -22.96
C THR A 204 -13.81 1.56 -24.08
N ALA A 205 -13.30 0.37 -23.82
CA ALA A 205 -13.22 -0.66 -24.84
C ALA A 205 -13.43 -2.08 -24.31
N ILE A 206 -13.91 -2.94 -25.17
CA ILE A 206 -13.90 -4.39 -25.01
C ILE A 206 -12.77 -4.92 -25.88
N GLY A 207 -11.89 -5.73 -25.34
CA GLY A 207 -10.76 -6.33 -26.05
C GLY A 207 -11.19 -7.37 -27.08
N GLY A 208 -10.32 -7.61 -28.04
CA GLY A 208 -10.54 -8.69 -29.03
C GLY A 208 -10.63 -10.04 -28.32
N SER A 209 -11.55 -10.89 -28.76
CA SER A 209 -11.82 -12.23 -28.23
C SER A 209 -12.08 -12.30 -26.70
N ALA A 210 -12.39 -11.16 -26.05
CA ALA A 210 -12.54 -11.06 -24.59
C ALA A 210 -13.49 -12.11 -24.01
N MET A 211 -14.62 -12.37 -24.67
CA MET A 211 -15.62 -13.37 -24.30
C MET A 211 -15.89 -14.40 -25.42
N SER A 212 -15.01 -14.52 -26.41
CA SER A 212 -15.17 -15.50 -27.48
C SER A 212 -15.33 -16.91 -26.94
N GLY A 213 -16.36 -17.64 -27.40
CA GLY A 213 -16.67 -18.99 -26.97
C GLY A 213 -17.34 -19.11 -25.60
N ALA A 214 -17.83 -18.02 -25.00
CA ALA A 214 -18.57 -18.05 -23.74
C ALA A 214 -19.99 -18.61 -23.95
N LYS A 215 -20.09 -19.93 -24.16
CA LYS A 215 -21.33 -20.61 -24.55
C LYS A 215 -22.47 -20.55 -23.51
N LYS A 216 -22.15 -20.26 -22.23
CA LYS A 216 -23.16 -20.10 -21.17
C LYS A 216 -23.64 -18.66 -20.98
N LEU A 217 -22.99 -17.68 -21.62
CA LEU A 217 -23.35 -16.25 -21.51
C LEU A 217 -24.72 -16.02 -22.16
N THR A 218 -25.69 -15.58 -21.38
CA THR A 218 -27.07 -15.25 -21.81
C THR A 218 -27.35 -13.76 -21.82
N THR A 219 -26.72 -13.01 -20.90
CA THR A 219 -26.99 -11.59 -20.70
C THR A 219 -25.70 -10.77 -20.69
N LEU A 220 -25.71 -9.68 -21.44
CA LEU A 220 -24.60 -8.73 -21.54
C LEU A 220 -25.11 -7.31 -21.33
N LYS A 221 -24.49 -6.54 -20.43
CA LYS A 221 -24.71 -5.10 -20.27
C LYS A 221 -23.41 -4.34 -20.51
N LEU A 222 -23.43 -3.41 -21.47
CA LEU A 222 -22.28 -2.54 -21.79
C LEU A 222 -22.54 -1.13 -21.28
N GLY A 223 -21.66 -0.64 -20.43
CA GLY A 223 -21.71 0.72 -19.86
C GLY A 223 -21.54 1.82 -20.94
N ALA A 224 -22.02 3.00 -20.65
CA ALA A 224 -22.12 4.13 -21.59
C ALA A 224 -20.77 4.63 -22.13
N ASN A 225 -19.68 4.38 -21.42
CA ASN A 225 -18.34 4.81 -21.86
C ASN A 225 -17.69 3.88 -22.89
N VAL A 226 -18.30 2.73 -23.20
CA VAL A 226 -17.73 1.80 -24.21
C VAL A 226 -17.92 2.40 -25.60
N THR A 227 -16.80 2.72 -26.25
CA THR A 227 -16.74 3.29 -27.61
C THR A 227 -16.14 2.34 -28.64
N THR A 228 -15.48 1.27 -28.17
CA THR A 228 -14.78 0.31 -29.05
C THR A 228 -15.08 -1.13 -28.60
N ILE A 229 -15.35 -2.01 -29.56
CA ILE A 229 -15.46 -3.44 -29.36
C ILE A 229 -14.46 -4.15 -30.28
N GLY A 230 -13.56 -4.94 -29.72
CA GLY A 230 -12.52 -5.64 -30.50
C GLY A 230 -13.08 -6.78 -31.37
N ALA A 231 -12.28 -7.21 -32.33
CA ALA A 231 -12.64 -8.32 -33.21
C ALA A 231 -12.94 -9.59 -32.41
N LYS A 232 -14.00 -10.33 -32.84
CA LYS A 232 -14.42 -11.58 -32.19
C LYS A 232 -14.73 -11.47 -30.69
N ALA A 233 -15.00 -10.26 -30.15
CA ALA A 233 -15.16 -10.04 -28.72
C ALA A 233 -16.20 -10.97 -28.07
N PHE A 234 -17.32 -11.25 -28.72
CA PHE A 234 -18.41 -12.15 -28.30
C PHE A 234 -18.66 -13.24 -29.32
N TYR A 235 -17.65 -13.59 -30.11
CA TYR A 235 -17.76 -14.65 -31.13
C TYR A 235 -18.14 -15.99 -30.50
N GLY A 236 -19.15 -16.67 -31.08
CA GLY A 236 -19.57 -17.99 -30.58
C GLY A 236 -20.23 -18.00 -29.20
N CYS A 237 -20.72 -16.86 -28.70
CA CYS A 237 -21.57 -16.81 -27.50
C CYS A 237 -22.98 -17.27 -27.84
N SER A 238 -23.17 -18.56 -28.16
CA SER A 238 -24.36 -19.12 -28.78
C SER A 238 -25.66 -18.99 -27.97
N LYS A 239 -25.57 -18.83 -26.64
CA LYS A 239 -26.69 -18.58 -25.75
C LYS A 239 -26.97 -17.11 -25.45
N LEU A 240 -26.18 -16.17 -26.01
CA LEU A 240 -26.37 -14.73 -25.75
C LEU A 240 -27.69 -14.25 -26.36
N SER A 241 -28.67 -14.00 -25.51
CA SER A 241 -30.04 -13.65 -25.86
C SER A 241 -30.44 -12.22 -25.53
N ASN A 242 -29.81 -11.59 -24.56
CA ASN A 242 -30.14 -10.23 -24.12
C ASN A 242 -28.87 -9.39 -24.01
N VAL A 243 -28.84 -8.29 -24.77
CA VAL A 243 -27.71 -7.35 -24.74
C VAL A 243 -28.24 -5.95 -24.52
N THR A 244 -27.73 -5.26 -23.52
CA THR A 244 -27.99 -3.82 -23.32
C THR A 244 -26.75 -3.03 -23.66
N ILE A 245 -26.85 -2.05 -24.54
CA ILE A 245 -25.80 -1.09 -24.90
C ILE A 245 -26.23 0.30 -24.45
N SER A 246 -25.67 0.79 -23.35
CA SER A 246 -26.06 2.10 -22.80
C SER A 246 -25.37 3.30 -23.51
N GLY A 247 -24.29 3.04 -24.24
CA GLY A 247 -23.52 4.07 -24.93
C GLY A 247 -24.08 4.47 -26.30
N THR A 248 -23.83 5.69 -26.72
CA THR A 248 -24.25 6.24 -28.03
C THR A 248 -23.09 6.35 -29.03
N LYS A 249 -21.86 6.00 -28.63
CA LYS A 249 -20.62 6.31 -29.37
C LYS A 249 -20.01 5.15 -30.15
N LEU A 250 -20.67 3.97 -30.17
CA LEU A 250 -20.20 2.86 -31.01
C LEU A 250 -20.40 3.18 -32.48
N THR A 251 -19.40 2.83 -33.28
CA THR A 251 -19.46 2.95 -34.75
C THR A 251 -19.00 1.65 -35.40
N THR A 252 -19.33 1.45 -36.67
CA THR A 252 -18.88 0.29 -37.44
C THR A 252 -17.36 0.22 -37.55
N ALA A 253 -16.68 1.37 -37.70
CA ALA A 253 -15.22 1.43 -37.73
C ALA A 253 -14.54 1.06 -36.39
N LYS A 254 -15.19 1.38 -35.26
CA LYS A 254 -14.69 1.09 -33.89
C LYS A 254 -15.19 -0.27 -33.36
N THR A 255 -15.92 -1.03 -34.16
CA THR A 255 -16.37 -2.37 -33.83
C THR A 255 -15.69 -3.37 -34.76
N GLY A 256 -14.90 -4.26 -34.18
CA GLY A 256 -14.07 -5.21 -34.93
C GLY A 256 -14.86 -6.26 -35.68
N ALA A 257 -14.21 -6.92 -36.65
CA ALA A 257 -14.83 -7.96 -37.45
C ALA A 257 -15.36 -9.13 -36.57
N ASN A 258 -16.53 -9.66 -36.95
CA ASN A 258 -17.13 -10.82 -36.31
C ASN A 258 -17.36 -10.66 -34.79
N ALA A 259 -17.47 -9.43 -34.26
CA ALA A 259 -17.60 -9.17 -32.83
C ALA A 259 -18.79 -9.90 -32.20
N PHE A 260 -19.88 -10.11 -32.95
CA PHE A 260 -21.12 -10.77 -32.54
C PHE A 260 -21.47 -12.00 -33.38
N LYS A 261 -20.54 -12.56 -34.20
CA LYS A 261 -20.83 -13.73 -35.01
C LYS A 261 -21.04 -14.97 -34.13
N GLY A 262 -22.09 -15.74 -34.40
CA GLY A 262 -22.41 -16.97 -33.66
C GLY A 262 -23.05 -16.74 -32.29
N ILE A 263 -23.63 -15.55 -32.05
CA ILE A 263 -24.58 -15.35 -30.92
C ILE A 263 -25.94 -15.95 -31.28
N ARG A 264 -26.89 -16.03 -30.32
CA ARG A 264 -28.24 -16.51 -30.55
C ARG A 264 -28.92 -15.72 -31.68
N SER A 265 -29.54 -16.42 -32.65
CA SER A 265 -30.10 -15.83 -33.87
C SER A 265 -31.13 -14.72 -33.62
N ASN A 266 -32.01 -14.91 -32.61
CA ASN A 266 -33.04 -13.97 -32.19
C ASN A 266 -32.65 -13.16 -30.94
N CYS A 267 -31.34 -12.83 -30.78
CA CYS A 267 -30.82 -12.04 -29.69
C CYS A 267 -31.48 -10.65 -29.66
N ARG A 268 -31.88 -10.20 -28.46
CA ARG A 268 -32.52 -8.90 -28.22
C ARG A 268 -31.46 -7.90 -27.78
N PHE A 269 -31.43 -6.77 -28.46
CA PHE A 269 -30.53 -5.65 -28.13
C PHE A 269 -31.37 -4.46 -27.66
N LYS A 270 -31.22 -4.06 -26.40
CA LYS A 270 -31.74 -2.79 -25.88
C LYS A 270 -30.65 -1.72 -26.06
N VAL A 271 -30.98 -0.63 -26.75
CA VAL A 271 -30.02 0.42 -27.12
C VAL A 271 -30.68 1.80 -26.91
N PRO A 272 -29.89 2.91 -26.84
CA PRO A 272 -30.48 4.25 -26.78
C PRO A 272 -31.40 4.53 -27.97
N ALA A 273 -32.54 5.19 -27.75
CA ALA A 273 -33.57 5.43 -28.76
C ALA A 273 -33.00 6.08 -30.04
N SER A 274 -32.10 7.06 -29.89
CA SER A 274 -31.43 7.74 -31.01
C SER A 274 -30.45 6.85 -31.80
N ARG A 275 -30.23 5.61 -31.39
CA ARG A 275 -29.27 4.69 -32.00
C ARG A 275 -29.87 3.40 -32.54
N VAL A 276 -31.15 3.19 -32.43
CA VAL A 276 -31.81 1.92 -32.83
C VAL A 276 -31.46 1.55 -34.26
N SER A 277 -31.69 2.42 -35.26
CA SER A 277 -31.40 2.15 -36.67
C SER A 277 -29.89 1.97 -36.93
N ALA A 278 -29.07 2.90 -36.41
CA ALA A 278 -27.62 2.83 -36.60
C ALA A 278 -27.00 1.56 -35.98
N TYR A 279 -27.46 1.17 -34.79
CA TYR A 279 -26.91 -0.03 -34.12
C TYR A 279 -27.45 -1.33 -34.74
N LYS A 280 -28.68 -1.34 -35.28
CA LYS A 280 -29.16 -2.49 -36.06
C LYS A 280 -28.27 -2.75 -37.27
N LYS A 281 -27.89 -1.70 -38.03
CA LYS A 281 -26.96 -1.79 -39.17
C LYS A 281 -25.57 -2.24 -38.72
N LEU A 282 -25.03 -1.62 -37.65
CA LEU A 282 -23.73 -1.97 -37.09
C LEU A 282 -23.67 -3.44 -36.65
N LEU A 283 -24.63 -3.91 -35.84
CA LEU A 283 -24.64 -5.25 -35.28
C LEU A 283 -24.67 -6.31 -36.37
N ARG A 284 -25.50 -6.13 -37.41
CA ARG A 284 -25.55 -7.01 -38.58
C ARG A 284 -24.22 -7.04 -39.34
N ALA A 285 -23.61 -5.87 -39.61
CA ALA A 285 -22.31 -5.77 -40.23
C ALA A 285 -21.18 -6.42 -39.42
N LYS A 286 -21.38 -6.60 -38.10
CA LYS A 286 -20.39 -7.21 -37.20
C LYS A 286 -20.76 -8.65 -36.79
N GLY A 287 -21.63 -9.29 -37.57
CA GLY A 287 -21.89 -10.73 -37.54
C GLY A 287 -23.08 -11.15 -36.71
N ALA A 288 -23.85 -10.24 -36.13
CA ALA A 288 -25.13 -10.58 -35.57
C ALA A 288 -26.11 -10.97 -36.68
N GLY A 289 -26.81 -12.07 -36.51
CA GLY A 289 -27.68 -12.63 -37.56
C GLY A 289 -28.86 -11.70 -37.94
N PRO A 290 -29.56 -11.98 -39.03
CA PRO A 290 -30.63 -11.14 -39.55
C PRO A 290 -31.87 -11.05 -38.63
N LYS A 291 -32.12 -12.09 -37.81
CA LYS A 291 -33.29 -12.20 -36.91
C LYS A 291 -33.13 -11.46 -35.58
N ILE A 292 -32.03 -10.70 -35.35
CA ILE A 292 -31.86 -9.92 -34.13
C ILE A 292 -32.98 -8.87 -33.99
N ILE A 293 -33.37 -8.60 -32.74
CA ILE A 293 -34.36 -7.60 -32.37
C ILE A 293 -33.62 -6.46 -31.71
N VAL A 294 -33.77 -5.23 -32.22
CA VAL A 294 -33.13 -4.02 -31.65
C VAL A 294 -34.23 -3.04 -31.26
N THR A 295 -34.28 -2.69 -29.98
CA THR A 295 -35.32 -1.81 -29.38
C THR A 295 -34.67 -0.69 -28.58
N LYS A 296 -35.49 0.32 -28.19
CA LYS A 296 -35.13 1.34 -27.21
C LYS A 296 -35.19 0.80 -25.78
#